data_cd2e2a61c01b95b46a0ae78b76feb9b7
#
_entry.id   cd2e2a61c01b95b46a0ae78b76feb9b7
#
_cell.length_a   1.000
_cell.length_b   1.000
_cell.length_c   1.000
_cell.angle_alpha   90.00
_cell.angle_beta   90.00
_cell.angle_gamma   90.00
#
_symmetry.space_group_name_H-M   'P 1'
#
loop_
_entity.id
_entity.type
_entity.pdbx_description
1 polymer ?
#
loop_
_entity_poly.entity_id
_entity_poly.type
_entity_poly.pdbx_seq_one_letter_code
_entity_poly.pdbx_strand_id
1 'polypeptide(L)'
;MTKVLLIPLLFVSTVCVAQLKGFGFGPYVEAAWPSGDFKQSNKNGFGAGIGADIRLGKAGVTGSVGYMYFGGKTVYTGNENTEMPSYNVIPVRVGIKYRLAPAIYAKLESGVARFTNDKESALIFSPGLGIRILGLDVQAKYELWKNDQTFSFLGLKAAINF
;
A
#
# COMPACT_ATOMS: atom_id res chain seq x y z
N MET A 1 11.34 15.42 -32.76
CA MET A 1 12.52 15.24 -31.89
C MET A 1 12.35 15.85 -30.48
N THR A 2 11.26 16.55 -30.18
CA THR A 2 11.00 17.25 -28.89
C THR A 2 10.46 16.36 -27.75
N LYS A 3 9.93 15.18 -28.07
CA LYS A 3 9.32 14.27 -27.06
C LYS A 3 10.31 13.45 -26.24
N VAL A 4 11.52 13.25 -26.74
CA VAL A 4 12.56 12.44 -26.07
C VAL A 4 13.29 13.24 -24.99
N LEU A 5 13.27 14.58 -25.07
CA LEU A 5 13.96 15.45 -24.11
C LEU A 5 13.15 15.66 -22.80
N LEU A 6 11.84 15.38 -22.83
CA LEU A 6 10.96 15.55 -21.65
C LEU A 6 11.17 14.48 -20.59
N ILE A 7 11.55 13.27 -20.98
CA ILE A 7 11.76 12.14 -20.07
C ILE A 7 12.96 12.36 -19.13
N PRO A 8 14.16 12.75 -19.63
CA PRO A 8 15.29 13.04 -18.74
C PRO A 8 15.04 14.29 -17.86
N LEU A 9 14.28 15.28 -18.34
CA LEU A 9 13.94 16.46 -17.55
C LEU A 9 13.02 16.12 -16.36
N LEU A 10 12.12 15.16 -16.53
CA LEU A 10 11.29 14.65 -15.44
C LEU A 10 12.13 13.88 -14.39
N PHE A 11 13.14 13.13 -14.82
CA PHE A 11 14.05 12.43 -13.91
C PHE A 11 14.95 13.40 -13.14
N VAL A 12 15.40 14.47 -13.74
CA VAL A 12 16.22 15.49 -13.06
C VAL A 12 15.41 16.25 -12.01
N SER A 13 14.13 16.52 -12.24
CA SER A 13 13.27 17.19 -11.25
C SER A 13 12.97 16.31 -10.02
N THR A 14 12.88 14.98 -10.20
CA THR A 14 12.68 14.06 -9.06
C THR A 14 13.92 13.91 -8.17
N VAL A 15 15.12 14.01 -8.71
CA VAL A 15 16.37 13.98 -7.94
C VAL A 15 16.53 15.23 -7.07
N CYS A 16 16.06 16.38 -7.52
CA CYS A 16 16.15 17.63 -6.77
C CYS A 16 15.26 17.64 -5.52
N VAL A 17 14.12 16.95 -5.52
CA VAL A 17 13.20 16.87 -4.37
C VAL A 17 13.73 15.90 -3.30
N ALA A 18 14.51 14.89 -3.68
CA ALA A 18 15.12 13.92 -2.78
C ALA A 18 16.17 14.53 -1.81
N GLN A 19 16.66 15.72 -2.10
CA GLN A 19 17.65 16.42 -1.26
C GLN A 19 17.04 17.28 -0.13
N LEU A 20 15.72 17.41 -0.07
CA LEU A 20 15.07 18.06 1.07
C LEU A 20 15.19 17.16 2.31
N LYS A 21 15.97 17.60 3.30
CA LYS A 21 16.08 16.89 4.59
C LYS A 21 14.68 16.62 5.14
N GLY A 22 14.32 15.34 5.27
CA GLY A 22 13.03 14.95 5.83
C GLY A 22 11.94 14.60 4.81
N PHE A 23 12.17 14.74 3.52
CA PHE A 23 11.27 14.25 2.47
C PHE A 23 11.77 12.90 1.94
N GLY A 24 10.87 11.98 1.72
CA GLY A 24 11.13 10.69 1.07
C GLY A 24 10.05 10.41 0.03
N PHE A 25 10.44 9.92 -1.11
CA PHE A 25 9.52 9.52 -2.19
C PHE A 25 10.07 8.27 -2.87
N GLY A 26 9.19 7.35 -3.24
CA GLY A 26 9.63 6.21 -4.01
C GLY A 26 8.56 5.15 -4.26
N PRO A 27 8.90 4.16 -5.12
CA PRO A 27 8.05 3.03 -5.39
C PRO A 27 8.01 2.04 -4.23
N TYR A 28 6.92 1.28 -4.17
CA TYR A 28 6.78 0.16 -3.27
C TYR A 28 6.12 -1.03 -3.94
N VAL A 29 6.37 -2.21 -3.38
CA VAL A 29 5.62 -3.43 -3.62
C VAL A 29 5.00 -3.90 -2.32
N GLU A 30 3.89 -4.62 -2.43
CA GLU A 30 3.12 -5.07 -1.27
C GLU A 30 2.58 -6.48 -1.50
N ALA A 31 2.72 -7.34 -0.50
CA ALA A 31 2.06 -8.64 -0.42
C ALA A 31 1.02 -8.59 0.70
N ALA A 32 -0.13 -9.20 0.47
CA ALA A 32 -1.26 -9.22 1.40
C ALA A 32 -1.78 -10.64 1.59
N TRP A 33 -1.94 -11.02 2.84
CA TRP A 33 -2.50 -12.32 3.24
C TRP A 33 -3.87 -12.09 3.87
N PRO A 34 -4.96 -12.41 3.15
CA PRO A 34 -6.31 -12.28 3.67
C PRO A 34 -6.50 -13.02 4.99
N SER A 35 -7.30 -12.43 5.88
CA SER A 35 -7.66 -12.99 7.18
C SER A 35 -9.18 -13.01 7.36
N GLY A 36 -9.68 -13.79 8.34
CA GLY A 36 -11.11 -13.91 8.59
C GLY A 36 -11.88 -14.45 7.39
N ASP A 37 -13.06 -13.89 7.14
CA ASP A 37 -13.95 -14.30 6.04
C ASP A 37 -13.35 -14.03 4.67
N PHE A 38 -12.53 -12.99 4.55
CA PHE A 38 -11.84 -12.65 3.32
C PHE A 38 -10.87 -13.76 2.86
N LYS A 39 -10.25 -14.47 3.80
CA LYS A 39 -9.39 -15.64 3.51
C LYS A 39 -10.16 -16.80 2.90
N GLN A 40 -11.43 -16.94 3.19
CA GLN A 40 -12.26 -18.04 2.65
C GLN A 40 -12.56 -17.82 1.17
N SER A 41 -12.75 -16.57 0.77
CA SER A 41 -13.17 -16.17 -0.57
C SER A 41 -12.02 -15.85 -1.52
N ASN A 42 -10.90 -15.38 -0.99
CA ASN A 42 -9.81 -14.83 -1.81
C ASN A 42 -8.44 -15.45 -1.50
N LYS A 43 -7.60 -15.45 -2.53
CA LYS A 43 -6.17 -15.80 -2.46
C LYS A 43 -5.36 -14.61 -1.97
N ASN A 44 -4.06 -14.85 -1.73
CA ASN A 44 -3.12 -13.79 -1.40
C ASN A 44 -3.15 -12.68 -2.45
N GLY A 45 -3.02 -11.45 -1.98
CA GLY A 45 -2.97 -10.26 -2.82
C GLY A 45 -1.54 -9.78 -3.04
N PHE A 46 -1.34 -9.13 -4.18
CA PHE A 46 -0.09 -8.45 -4.52
C PHE A 46 -0.41 -7.06 -5.05
N GLY A 47 0.46 -6.11 -4.74
CA GLY A 47 0.30 -4.75 -5.19
C GLY A 47 1.62 -4.03 -5.40
N ALA A 48 1.53 -2.93 -6.10
CA ALA A 48 2.63 -1.99 -6.29
C ALA A 48 2.09 -0.57 -6.31
N GLY A 49 2.95 0.40 -6.03
CA GLY A 49 2.56 1.79 -6.03
C GLY A 49 3.70 2.74 -5.75
N ILE A 50 3.34 3.97 -5.46
CA ILE A 50 4.26 5.04 -5.07
C ILE A 50 3.83 5.61 -3.73
N GLY A 51 4.81 6.04 -2.95
CA GLY A 51 4.58 6.66 -1.66
C GLY A 51 5.51 7.82 -1.42
N ALA A 52 5.09 8.71 -0.53
CA ALA A 52 5.89 9.82 -0.05
C ALA A 52 5.75 9.93 1.47
N ASP A 53 6.79 10.42 2.12
CA ASP A 53 6.75 10.78 3.52
C ASP A 53 7.50 12.08 3.80
N ILE A 54 6.97 12.85 4.73
CA ILE A 54 7.59 14.07 5.25
C ILE A 54 7.89 13.83 6.72
N ARG A 55 9.16 13.96 7.11
CA ARG A 55 9.62 13.77 8.49
C ARG A 55 9.75 15.09 9.20
N LEU A 56 9.11 15.19 10.36
CA LEU A 56 9.13 16.34 11.28
C LEU A 56 9.71 15.86 12.63
N GLY A 57 11.04 15.69 12.67
CA GLY A 57 11.71 15.13 13.83
C GLY A 57 11.45 13.62 14.03
N LYS A 58 10.80 13.24 15.13
CA LYS A 58 10.40 11.84 15.39
C LYS A 58 9.07 11.47 14.71
N ALA A 59 8.21 12.46 14.45
CA ALA A 59 6.95 12.26 13.74
C ALA A 59 7.10 12.50 12.23
N GLY A 60 6.13 12.07 11.47
CA GLY A 60 6.05 12.30 10.03
C GLY A 60 4.66 12.07 9.50
N VAL A 61 4.40 12.62 8.32
CA VAL A 61 3.17 12.39 7.56
C VAL A 61 3.52 11.57 6.34
N THR A 62 2.66 10.63 5.98
CA THR A 62 2.87 9.74 4.84
C THR A 62 1.66 9.75 3.93
N GLY A 63 1.90 9.55 2.63
CA GLY A 63 0.85 9.33 1.65
C GLY A 63 1.28 8.26 0.66
N SER A 64 0.34 7.48 0.15
CA SER A 64 0.63 6.50 -0.89
C SER A 64 -0.59 6.21 -1.74
N VAL A 65 -0.33 5.88 -3.00
CA VAL A 65 -1.31 5.38 -3.95
C VAL A 65 -0.73 4.16 -4.64
N GLY A 66 -1.55 3.15 -4.87
CA GLY A 66 -1.11 1.92 -5.50
C GLY A 66 -2.22 1.19 -6.22
N TYR A 67 -1.87 0.01 -6.68
CA TYR A 67 -2.78 -0.94 -7.29
C TYR A 67 -2.56 -2.29 -6.63
N MET A 68 -3.64 -2.94 -6.22
CA MET A 68 -3.61 -4.27 -5.59
C MET A 68 -4.55 -5.22 -6.32
N TYR A 69 -4.11 -6.45 -6.43
CA TYR A 69 -4.88 -7.56 -7.00
C TYR A 69 -5.03 -8.68 -5.99
N PHE A 70 -6.27 -9.16 -5.81
CA PHE A 70 -6.62 -10.35 -5.03
C PHE A 70 -7.31 -11.35 -5.93
N GLY A 71 -6.73 -12.54 -6.10
CA GLY A 71 -7.34 -13.60 -6.87
C GLY A 71 -8.54 -14.22 -6.15
N GLY A 72 -9.59 -14.53 -6.88
CA GLY A 72 -10.72 -15.31 -6.36
C GLY A 72 -10.34 -16.77 -6.09
N LYS A 73 -11.04 -17.42 -5.18
CA LYS A 73 -10.97 -18.87 -4.94
C LYS A 73 -12.16 -19.58 -5.54
N THR A 74 -11.96 -20.82 -5.97
CA THR A 74 -13.06 -21.73 -6.27
C THR A 74 -13.47 -22.44 -4.98
N VAL A 75 -14.70 -22.26 -4.54
CA VAL A 75 -15.26 -22.93 -3.37
C VAL A 75 -16.09 -24.12 -3.86
N TYR A 76 -15.73 -25.28 -3.38
CA TYR A 76 -16.45 -26.52 -3.69
C TYR A 76 -17.56 -26.71 -2.65
N THR A 77 -18.81 -26.55 -3.07
CA THR A 77 -19.97 -26.80 -2.21
C THR A 77 -20.82 -27.91 -2.85
N GLY A 78 -20.54 -29.15 -2.44
CA GLY A 78 -21.21 -30.32 -3.01
C GLY A 78 -20.88 -30.53 -4.49
N ASN A 79 -21.88 -30.54 -5.36
CA ASN A 79 -21.73 -30.74 -6.81
C ASN A 79 -21.54 -29.45 -7.63
N GLU A 80 -21.46 -28.29 -7.01
CA GLU A 80 -21.32 -27.02 -7.70
C GLU A 80 -19.98 -26.35 -7.36
N ASN A 81 -19.28 -25.89 -8.39
CA ASN A 81 -18.08 -25.09 -8.29
C ASN A 81 -18.47 -23.62 -8.38
N THR A 82 -18.40 -22.89 -7.26
CA THR A 82 -18.63 -21.46 -7.24
C THR A 82 -17.28 -20.74 -7.30
N GLU A 83 -17.04 -20.01 -8.39
CA GLU A 83 -15.87 -19.14 -8.52
C GLU A 83 -16.15 -17.82 -7.82
N MET A 84 -15.34 -17.51 -6.81
CA MET A 84 -15.39 -16.22 -6.14
C MET A 84 -14.71 -15.15 -6.99
N PRO A 85 -15.22 -13.89 -7.00
CA PRO A 85 -14.67 -12.83 -7.81
C PRO A 85 -13.24 -12.46 -7.39
N SER A 86 -12.42 -12.11 -8.36
CA SER A 86 -11.14 -11.45 -8.13
C SER A 86 -11.37 -9.94 -7.95
N TYR A 87 -10.56 -9.30 -7.11
CA TYR A 87 -10.66 -7.88 -6.84
C TYR A 87 -9.42 -7.14 -7.33
N ASN A 88 -9.67 -6.09 -8.11
CA ASN A 88 -8.70 -5.08 -8.50
C ASN A 88 -9.01 -3.80 -7.73
N VAL A 89 -8.05 -3.31 -6.98
CA VAL A 89 -8.28 -2.23 -6.01
C VAL A 89 -7.20 -1.18 -6.13
N ILE A 90 -7.60 0.09 -6.08
CA ILE A 90 -6.71 1.25 -6.01
C ILE A 90 -6.80 1.83 -4.59
N PRO A 91 -5.88 1.45 -3.68
CA PRO A 91 -5.81 2.04 -2.36
C PRO A 91 -5.09 3.39 -2.39
N VAL A 92 -5.73 4.40 -1.82
CA VAL A 92 -5.13 5.70 -1.53
C VAL A 92 -5.08 5.83 -0.02
N ARG A 93 -3.88 6.01 0.53
CA ARG A 93 -3.64 6.04 1.97
C ARG A 93 -2.91 7.31 2.37
N VAL A 94 -3.30 7.87 3.50
CA VAL A 94 -2.59 8.94 4.21
C VAL A 94 -2.40 8.50 5.66
N GLY A 95 -1.36 8.96 6.31
CA GLY A 95 -1.13 8.53 7.68
C GLY A 95 -0.02 9.29 8.39
N ILE A 96 0.15 8.89 9.63
CA ILE A 96 1.20 9.38 10.50
C ILE A 96 2.21 8.26 10.77
N LYS A 97 3.46 8.66 10.89
CA LYS A 97 4.59 7.78 11.18
C LYS A 97 5.32 8.34 12.40
N TYR A 98 5.64 7.49 13.36
CA TYR A 98 6.39 7.87 14.55
C TYR A 98 7.61 6.97 14.72
N ARG A 99 8.79 7.57 14.82
CA ARG A 99 10.05 6.85 14.99
C ARG A 99 10.23 6.45 16.46
N LEU A 100 10.24 5.15 16.71
CA LEU A 100 10.43 4.54 18.03
C LEU A 100 11.92 4.38 18.37
N ALA A 101 12.72 4.00 17.37
CA ALA A 101 14.16 3.82 17.45
C ALA A 101 14.82 4.31 16.13
N PRO A 102 16.15 4.39 16.02
CA PRO A 102 16.81 4.93 14.83
C PRO A 102 16.35 4.33 13.49
N ALA A 103 16.06 3.04 13.47
CA ALA A 103 15.59 2.33 12.27
C ALA A 103 14.10 1.92 12.37
N ILE A 104 13.50 1.88 13.57
CA ILE A 104 12.17 1.31 13.82
C ILE A 104 11.13 2.41 13.94
N TYR A 105 9.98 2.21 13.32
CA TYR A 105 8.85 3.14 13.41
C TYR A 105 7.51 2.41 13.56
N ALA A 106 6.56 3.11 14.20
CA ALA A 106 5.15 2.80 14.12
C ALA A 106 4.49 3.69 13.06
N LYS A 107 3.47 3.18 12.40
CA LYS A 107 2.73 3.87 11.35
C LYS A 107 1.24 3.57 11.48
N LEU A 108 0.43 4.59 11.34
CA LEU A 108 -1.01 4.47 11.26
C LEU A 108 -1.48 5.15 9.99
N GLU A 109 -2.10 4.40 9.11
CA GLU A 109 -2.65 4.91 7.86
C GLU A 109 -4.17 4.76 7.83
N SER A 110 -4.83 5.72 7.18
CA SER A 110 -6.24 5.67 6.82
C SER A 110 -6.38 6.09 5.37
N GLY A 111 -7.52 5.81 4.77
CA GLY A 111 -7.72 6.16 3.37
C GLY A 111 -8.93 5.50 2.75
N VAL A 112 -8.88 5.36 1.43
CA VAL A 112 -9.95 4.76 0.64
C VAL A 112 -9.39 3.72 -0.31
N ALA A 113 -9.96 2.54 -0.30
CA ALA A 113 -9.74 1.48 -1.27
C ALA A 113 -10.86 1.53 -2.30
N ARG A 114 -10.54 1.84 -3.55
CA ARG A 114 -11.51 1.88 -4.65
C ARG A 114 -11.45 0.60 -5.45
N PHE A 115 -12.54 -0.15 -5.46
CA PHE A 115 -12.68 -1.35 -6.27
C PHE A 115 -12.95 -0.96 -7.73
N THR A 116 -12.18 -1.52 -8.65
CA THR A 116 -12.28 -1.17 -10.07
C THR A 116 -13.45 -1.89 -10.74
N ASN A 117 -13.81 -3.09 -10.23
CA ASN A 117 -14.83 -3.94 -10.83
C ASN A 117 -16.24 -3.40 -10.58
N ASP A 118 -16.54 -2.96 -9.34
CA ASP A 118 -17.89 -2.63 -8.90
C ASP A 118 -18.09 -1.13 -8.62
N LYS A 119 -17.02 -0.32 -8.81
CA LYS A 119 -16.99 1.12 -8.47
C LYS A 119 -17.28 1.42 -6.99
N GLU A 120 -17.29 0.42 -6.16
CA GLU A 120 -17.43 0.56 -4.71
C GLU A 120 -16.15 1.10 -4.08
N SER A 121 -16.29 1.64 -2.89
CA SER A 121 -15.16 2.12 -2.10
C SER A 121 -15.27 1.64 -0.67
N ALA A 122 -14.14 1.31 -0.07
CA ALA A 122 -14.05 0.94 1.32
C ALA A 122 -13.12 1.90 2.07
N LEU A 123 -13.41 2.18 3.32
CA LEU A 123 -12.52 2.93 4.20
C LEU A 123 -11.38 2.03 4.66
N ILE A 124 -10.18 2.55 4.58
CA ILE A 124 -8.96 1.87 5.02
C ILE A 124 -8.61 2.31 6.45
N PHE A 125 -8.26 1.34 7.30
CA PHE A 125 -7.58 1.54 8.56
C PHE A 125 -6.41 0.56 8.64
N SER A 126 -5.19 1.08 8.83
CA SER A 126 -3.97 0.29 8.66
C SER A 126 -2.90 0.67 9.67
N PRO A 127 -2.92 0.07 10.88
CA PRO A 127 -1.80 0.12 11.80
C PRO A 127 -0.66 -0.78 11.33
N GLY A 128 0.59 -0.35 11.57
CA GLY A 128 1.76 -1.13 11.19
C GLY A 128 3.03 -0.71 11.91
N LEU A 129 4.02 -1.57 11.82
CA LEU A 129 5.37 -1.35 12.28
C LEU A 129 6.33 -1.56 11.12
N GLY A 130 7.40 -0.82 11.08
CA GLY A 130 8.39 -0.97 10.02
C GLY A 130 9.80 -0.61 10.44
N ILE A 131 10.70 -0.99 9.57
CA ILE A 131 12.13 -0.66 9.68
C ILE A 131 12.56 0.08 8.41
N ARG A 132 13.39 1.11 8.60
CA ARG A 132 14.00 1.86 7.49
C ARG A 132 15.51 1.90 7.67
N ILE A 133 16.23 1.37 6.70
CA ILE A 133 17.70 1.31 6.69
C ILE A 133 18.17 1.69 5.28
N LEU A 134 19.02 2.71 5.17
CA LEU A 134 19.66 3.13 3.91
C LEU A 134 18.67 3.32 2.72
N GLY A 135 17.49 3.91 2.98
CA GLY A 135 16.48 4.13 1.96
C GLY A 135 15.55 2.94 1.70
N LEU A 136 15.89 1.74 2.14
CA LEU A 136 14.98 0.59 2.14
C LEU A 136 14.03 0.68 3.34
N ASP A 137 12.75 0.62 3.09
CA ASP A 137 11.67 0.70 4.07
C ASP A 137 10.82 -0.58 3.99
N VAL A 138 10.79 -1.37 5.05
CA VAL A 138 9.96 -2.58 5.13
C VAL A 138 8.97 -2.43 6.26
N GLN A 139 7.70 -2.58 5.96
CA GLN A 139 6.58 -2.40 6.88
C GLN A 139 5.71 -3.66 6.92
N ALA A 140 5.47 -4.17 8.12
CA ALA A 140 4.39 -5.12 8.39
C ALA A 140 3.18 -4.34 8.93
N LYS A 141 2.00 -4.62 8.40
CA LYS A 141 0.76 -3.93 8.77
C LYS A 141 -0.42 -4.88 8.83
N TYR A 142 -1.40 -4.53 9.65
CA TYR A 142 -2.71 -5.14 9.59
C TYR A 142 -3.67 -4.13 8.97
N GLU A 143 -4.34 -4.49 7.90
CA GLU A 143 -5.20 -3.57 7.16
C GLU A 143 -6.64 -4.05 7.16
N LEU A 144 -7.53 -3.12 7.47
CA LEU A 144 -8.97 -3.29 7.46
C LEU A 144 -9.58 -2.40 6.39
N TRP A 145 -10.37 -2.97 5.51
CA TRP A 145 -11.18 -2.23 4.54
C TRP A 145 -12.66 -2.43 4.89
N LYS A 146 -13.33 -1.34 5.22
CA LYS A 146 -14.71 -1.36 5.67
C LYS A 146 -15.61 -0.65 4.67
N ASN A 147 -16.56 -1.40 4.12
CA ASN A 147 -17.76 -0.90 3.45
C ASN A 147 -18.96 -1.66 4.05
N ASP A 148 -19.88 -2.19 3.26
CA ASP A 148 -20.95 -3.08 3.73
C ASP A 148 -20.38 -4.42 4.27
N GLN A 149 -19.22 -4.83 3.78
CA GLN A 149 -18.44 -5.97 4.26
C GLN A 149 -17.12 -5.50 4.84
N THR A 150 -16.50 -6.31 5.68
CA THR A 150 -15.17 -6.03 6.23
C THR A 150 -14.14 -6.97 5.61
N PHE A 151 -13.20 -6.41 4.88
CA PHE A 151 -12.05 -7.12 4.35
C PHE A 151 -10.85 -6.85 5.25
N SER A 152 -10.21 -7.89 5.74
CA SER A 152 -9.02 -7.77 6.59
C SER A 152 -7.88 -8.62 6.07
N PHE A 153 -6.66 -8.11 6.19
CA PHE A 153 -5.47 -8.83 5.77
C PHE A 153 -4.21 -8.37 6.51
N LEU A 154 -3.25 -9.26 6.61
CA LEU A 154 -1.90 -8.92 6.99
C LEU A 154 -1.13 -8.50 5.75
N GLY A 155 -0.46 -7.35 5.79
CA GLY A 155 0.31 -6.80 4.67
C GLY A 155 1.79 -6.72 5.00
N LEU A 156 2.64 -7.02 4.01
CA LEU A 156 4.05 -6.72 4.02
C LEU A 156 4.36 -5.80 2.85
N LYS A 157 4.85 -4.61 3.13
CA LYS A 157 5.18 -3.57 2.15
C LYS A 157 6.68 -3.30 2.17
N ALA A 158 7.30 -3.34 1.01
CA ALA A 158 8.69 -2.96 0.83
C ALA A 158 8.77 -1.77 -0.13
N ALA A 159 9.46 -0.70 0.28
CA ALA A 159 9.61 0.53 -0.47
C ALA A 159 11.07 0.95 -0.54
N ILE A 160 11.43 1.62 -1.63
CA ILE A 160 12.70 2.33 -1.76
C ILE A 160 12.37 3.82 -1.73
N ASN A 161 12.98 4.55 -0.79
CA ASN A 161 12.76 5.98 -0.62
C ASN A 161 14.06 6.75 -0.94
N PHE A 162 13.92 7.70 -1.82
CA PHE A 162 14.97 8.62 -2.23
C PHE A 162 14.89 9.93 -1.47
#